data_2536e525d7cd119c0d5a113c3c1f453d
#
_entry.id   2536e525d7cd119c0d5a113c3c1f453d
#
_cell.length_a   1.000
_cell.length_b   1.000
_cell.length_c   1.000
_cell.angle_alpha   90.00
_cell.angle_beta   90.00
_cell.angle_gamma   90.00
#
_symmetry.space_group_name_H-M   'P 1'
#
loop_
_entity.id
_entity.type
_entity.pdbx_description
1 polymer ?
#
loop_
_entity_poly.entity_id
_entity_poly.type
_entity_poly.pdbx_seq_one_letter_code
_entity_poly.pdbx_strand_id
1 'polypeptide(L)'
;VTTTTPPVPATTARQRLAPVLERIATGAVQREQDHELPRAQVRELLDAGLGRLRLPVEEGGEGLDLVEFADLLVDLAAADSNLPQVFRGHIAWVEQVLSLPAGEHRARWAQRIAAGELVGNAWSEVGDGVTGRQQTLVTTRAGRTTVSGRKYYTTGTIYADWTDATARRLADDGTSEVVTVLVPVRAAGAAVSDDWDGFGQQLTGTGTLVLDDVEVDPDDVSPFTARFRYQTALYQLVLLAVQAGIAAAVERDTGREVRARTRSYTHGLAPLARHDAQVLSVAGEISSIAFTARALVRAAAQAVQAAADTAHRPGTEADRAANVEAEIRTAQAQVVLCESVPRAATLLFDTLGASGTSRARALDRHWRNARTVASHNPVIYKQRIVGDWSVNGTEPPFVWDVGTHASVDPAAVRAQEGGATR
;
A
#
# COMPACT_ATOMS: atom_id res chain seq x y z
N VAL A 1 -9.65 -21.72 -50.79
CA VAL A 1 -8.62 -21.02 -49.97
C VAL A 1 -9.35 -20.38 -48.82
N THR A 2 -9.41 -21.05 -47.68
CA THR A 2 -9.97 -20.51 -46.44
C THR A 2 -8.94 -19.53 -45.86
N THR A 3 -9.16 -18.26 -45.98
CA THR A 3 -8.40 -17.22 -45.28
C THR A 3 -8.77 -17.25 -43.80
N THR A 4 -7.93 -17.90 -43.00
CA THR A 4 -7.99 -17.77 -41.54
C THR A 4 -7.51 -16.38 -41.18
N THR A 5 -8.43 -15.52 -40.72
CA THR A 5 -8.07 -14.24 -40.09
C THR A 5 -7.17 -14.53 -38.88
N PRO A 6 -5.96 -13.90 -38.79
CA PRO A 6 -5.10 -14.11 -37.63
C PRO A 6 -5.86 -13.72 -36.35
N PRO A 7 -5.70 -14.45 -35.23
CA PRO A 7 -6.33 -14.09 -33.99
C PRO A 7 -5.89 -12.68 -33.56
N VAL A 8 -6.85 -11.85 -33.18
CA VAL A 8 -6.57 -10.53 -32.60
C VAL A 8 -5.72 -10.77 -31.35
N PRO A 9 -4.55 -10.13 -31.22
CA PRO A 9 -3.72 -10.33 -30.05
C PRO A 9 -4.51 -9.95 -28.79
N ALA A 10 -4.43 -10.77 -27.75
CA ALA A 10 -5.10 -10.51 -26.48
C ALA A 10 -4.62 -9.12 -25.95
N THR A 11 -5.58 -8.28 -25.57
CA THR A 11 -5.29 -6.96 -25.01
C THR A 11 -4.51 -7.13 -23.69
N THR A 12 -3.34 -6.52 -23.56
CA THR A 12 -2.55 -6.60 -22.33
C THR A 12 -3.29 -5.94 -21.16
N ALA A 13 -2.99 -6.36 -19.91
CA ALA A 13 -3.53 -5.73 -18.70
C ALA A 13 -3.37 -4.19 -18.73
N ARG A 14 -2.19 -3.71 -19.15
CA ARG A 14 -1.89 -2.28 -19.25
C ARG A 14 -2.79 -1.56 -20.25
N GLN A 15 -3.00 -2.15 -21.43
CA GLN A 15 -3.89 -1.57 -22.44
C GLN A 15 -5.35 -1.53 -21.99
N ARG A 16 -5.81 -2.53 -21.27
CA ARG A 16 -7.17 -2.61 -20.73
C ARG A 16 -7.40 -1.61 -19.60
N LEU A 17 -6.42 -1.43 -18.72
CA LEU A 17 -6.50 -0.51 -17.59
C LEU A 17 -6.28 0.96 -17.98
N ALA A 18 -5.57 1.27 -19.06
CA ALA A 18 -5.25 2.65 -19.44
C ALA A 18 -6.48 3.58 -19.48
N PRO A 19 -7.59 3.24 -20.18
CA PRO A 19 -8.78 4.11 -20.21
C PRO A 19 -9.46 4.25 -18.84
N VAL A 20 -9.35 3.25 -17.95
CA VAL A 20 -9.85 3.32 -16.57
C VAL A 20 -9.03 4.34 -15.79
N LEU A 21 -7.70 4.27 -15.88
CA LEU A 21 -6.78 5.20 -15.21
C LEU A 21 -6.98 6.65 -15.67
N GLU A 22 -7.26 6.89 -16.95
CA GLU A 22 -7.56 8.23 -17.47
C GLU A 22 -8.84 8.81 -16.85
N ARG A 23 -9.92 8.02 -16.75
CA ARG A 23 -11.16 8.43 -16.07
C ARG A 23 -10.93 8.71 -14.59
N ILE A 24 -10.18 7.87 -13.90
CA ILE A 24 -9.82 8.03 -12.50
C ILE A 24 -9.07 9.34 -12.30
N ALA A 25 -8.05 9.62 -13.12
CA ALA A 25 -7.23 10.82 -13.03
C ALA A 25 -8.05 12.11 -13.24
N THR A 26 -9.03 12.07 -14.14
CA THR A 26 -9.89 13.23 -14.44
C THR A 26 -10.68 13.70 -13.20
N GLY A 27 -11.17 12.79 -12.36
CA GLY A 27 -11.95 13.11 -11.16
C GLY A 27 -11.13 13.21 -9.86
N ALA A 28 -9.81 12.95 -9.88
CA ALA A 28 -9.01 12.80 -8.66
C ALA A 28 -8.97 14.06 -7.79
N VAL A 29 -8.87 15.25 -8.40
CA VAL A 29 -8.86 16.54 -7.67
C VAL A 29 -10.18 16.76 -6.96
N GLN A 30 -11.31 16.52 -7.64
CA GLN A 30 -12.63 16.74 -7.06
C GLN A 30 -12.90 15.79 -5.89
N ARG A 31 -12.58 14.50 -6.06
CA ARG A 31 -12.71 13.51 -4.96
C ARG A 31 -11.91 13.90 -3.73
N GLU A 32 -10.64 14.35 -3.93
CA GLU A 32 -9.78 14.80 -2.81
C GLU A 32 -10.37 16.02 -2.09
N GLN A 33 -10.96 16.97 -2.83
CA GLN A 33 -11.56 18.18 -2.25
C GLN A 33 -12.85 17.91 -1.49
N ASP A 34 -13.67 17.01 -2.01
CA ASP A 34 -14.99 16.69 -1.45
C ASP A 34 -14.93 15.54 -0.41
N HIS A 35 -13.74 14.97 -0.17
CA HIS A 35 -13.58 13.75 0.63
C HIS A 35 -14.50 12.63 0.14
N GLU A 36 -14.63 12.50 -1.19
CA GLU A 36 -15.47 11.48 -1.80
C GLU A 36 -14.72 10.15 -1.91
N LEU A 37 -15.15 9.16 -1.13
CA LEU A 37 -14.57 7.82 -1.16
C LEU A 37 -14.71 7.17 -2.54
N PRO A 38 -13.63 6.70 -3.20
CA PRO A 38 -13.60 6.22 -4.58
C PRO A 38 -14.22 4.81 -4.77
N ARG A 39 -15.44 4.58 -4.24
CA ARG A 39 -16.12 3.26 -4.31
C ARG A 39 -16.37 2.80 -5.74
N ALA A 40 -16.80 3.71 -6.61
CA ALA A 40 -17.03 3.41 -8.01
C ALA A 40 -15.73 3.08 -8.75
N GLN A 41 -14.65 3.82 -8.47
CA GLN A 41 -13.33 3.61 -9.07
C GLN A 41 -12.70 2.28 -8.63
N VAL A 42 -12.87 1.91 -7.35
CA VAL A 42 -12.43 0.60 -6.84
C VAL A 42 -13.17 -0.52 -7.56
N ARG A 43 -14.50 -0.41 -7.73
CA ARG A 43 -15.27 -1.42 -8.46
C ARG A 43 -14.85 -1.49 -9.92
N GLU A 44 -14.68 -0.35 -10.60
CA GLU A 44 -14.25 -0.28 -11.99
C GLU A 44 -12.87 -0.95 -12.21
N LEU A 45 -11.93 -0.79 -11.26
CA LEU A 45 -10.63 -1.45 -11.28
C LEU A 45 -10.74 -2.97 -11.10
N LEU A 46 -11.62 -3.43 -10.20
CA LEU A 46 -11.89 -4.86 -10.01
C LEU A 46 -12.54 -5.48 -11.26
N ASP A 47 -13.52 -4.80 -11.85
CA ASP A 47 -14.20 -5.23 -13.08
C ASP A 47 -13.22 -5.28 -14.28
N ALA A 48 -12.23 -4.36 -14.31
CA ALA A 48 -11.12 -4.39 -15.26
C ALA A 48 -10.05 -5.45 -14.94
N GLY A 49 -10.19 -6.19 -13.84
CA GLY A 49 -9.37 -7.33 -13.49
C GLY A 49 -8.14 -7.03 -12.64
N LEU A 50 -7.96 -5.79 -12.12
CA LEU A 50 -6.78 -5.42 -11.34
C LEU A 50 -6.51 -6.39 -10.18
N GLY A 51 -7.55 -6.79 -9.44
CA GLY A 51 -7.43 -7.63 -8.25
C GLY A 51 -6.92 -9.05 -8.52
N ARG A 52 -7.03 -9.55 -9.76
CA ARG A 52 -6.69 -10.93 -10.13
C ARG A 52 -5.44 -11.07 -11.02
N LEU A 53 -4.77 -9.98 -11.37
CA LEU A 53 -3.66 -10.00 -12.34
C LEU A 53 -2.53 -10.95 -11.97
N ARG A 54 -2.28 -11.12 -10.67
CA ARG A 54 -1.23 -11.99 -10.15
C ARG A 54 -1.61 -13.47 -10.12
N LEU A 55 -2.91 -13.82 -10.07
CA LEU A 55 -3.32 -15.22 -10.14
C LEU A 55 -2.87 -15.85 -11.45
N PRO A 56 -2.50 -17.15 -11.46
CA PRO A 56 -2.27 -17.90 -12.67
C PRO A 56 -3.48 -17.89 -13.62
N VAL A 57 -3.23 -18.08 -14.90
CA VAL A 57 -4.29 -18.10 -15.92
C VAL A 57 -5.32 -19.19 -15.65
N GLU A 58 -4.87 -20.36 -15.22
CA GLU A 58 -5.72 -21.50 -14.86
C GLU A 58 -6.60 -21.24 -13.62
N GLU A 59 -6.22 -20.28 -12.76
CA GLU A 59 -7.00 -19.84 -11.61
C GLU A 59 -7.82 -18.56 -11.91
N GLY A 60 -7.92 -18.15 -13.18
CA GLY A 60 -8.73 -17.01 -13.63
C GLY A 60 -8.02 -15.67 -13.61
N GLY A 61 -6.70 -15.65 -13.42
CA GLY A 61 -5.85 -14.47 -13.47
C GLY A 61 -5.13 -14.27 -14.81
N GLU A 62 -3.99 -13.59 -14.78
CA GLU A 62 -3.15 -13.32 -15.95
C GLU A 62 -1.67 -13.68 -15.73
N GLY A 63 -1.30 -14.10 -14.52
CA GLY A 63 0.05 -14.56 -14.17
C GLY A 63 1.11 -13.46 -14.27
N LEU A 64 0.74 -12.17 -14.09
CA LEU A 64 1.72 -11.09 -14.12
C LEU A 64 2.79 -11.29 -13.06
N ASP A 65 4.04 -10.98 -13.40
CA ASP A 65 5.09 -10.88 -12.40
C ASP A 65 4.96 -9.58 -11.55
N LEU A 66 5.69 -9.52 -10.43
CA LEU A 66 5.64 -8.37 -9.53
C LEU A 66 6.26 -7.10 -10.14
N VAL A 67 7.13 -7.22 -11.16
CA VAL A 67 7.73 -6.05 -11.82
C VAL A 67 6.70 -5.35 -12.71
N GLU A 68 6.00 -6.14 -13.55
CA GLU A 68 4.92 -5.63 -14.39
C GLU A 68 3.78 -5.09 -13.55
N PHE A 69 3.42 -5.81 -12.47
CA PHE A 69 2.37 -5.41 -11.55
C PHE A 69 2.72 -4.12 -10.80
N ALA A 70 3.96 -3.97 -10.32
CA ALA A 70 4.41 -2.73 -9.67
C ALA A 70 4.40 -1.53 -10.62
N ASP A 71 4.75 -1.70 -11.90
CA ASP A 71 4.61 -0.64 -12.91
C ASP A 71 3.15 -0.19 -13.08
N LEU A 72 2.18 -1.12 -13.06
CA LEU A 72 0.75 -0.78 -13.09
C LEU A 72 0.32 -0.05 -11.82
N LEU A 73 0.83 -0.43 -10.65
CA LEU A 73 0.56 0.28 -9.40
C LEU A 73 1.12 1.72 -9.42
N VAL A 74 2.29 1.94 -10.03
CA VAL A 74 2.83 3.30 -10.26
C VAL A 74 1.91 4.11 -11.17
N ASP A 75 1.42 3.53 -12.26
CA ASP A 75 0.50 4.20 -13.18
C ASP A 75 -0.85 4.50 -12.49
N LEU A 76 -1.37 3.58 -11.67
CA LEU A 76 -2.57 3.79 -10.85
C LEU A 76 -2.36 4.92 -9.82
N ALA A 77 -1.22 4.93 -9.11
CA ALA A 77 -0.90 5.99 -8.16
C ALA A 77 -0.72 7.36 -8.82
N ALA A 78 -0.24 7.41 -10.08
CA ALA A 78 -0.15 8.63 -10.86
C ALA A 78 -1.54 9.16 -11.28
N ALA A 79 -2.54 8.29 -11.38
CA ALA A 79 -3.93 8.66 -11.60
C ALA A 79 -4.61 9.14 -10.30
N ASP A 80 -4.51 8.35 -9.23
CA ASP A 80 -4.99 8.67 -7.88
C ASP A 80 -4.16 7.91 -6.84
N SER A 81 -3.37 8.63 -6.05
CA SER A 81 -2.39 8.06 -5.12
C SER A 81 -3.01 7.32 -3.92
N ASN A 82 -4.32 7.43 -3.70
CA ASN A 82 -5.02 6.69 -2.65
C ASN A 82 -5.27 5.23 -3.07
N LEU A 83 -5.56 4.99 -4.34
CA LEU A 83 -6.07 3.70 -4.82
C LEU A 83 -5.11 2.51 -4.63
N PRO A 84 -3.79 2.59 -4.90
CA PRO A 84 -2.94 1.43 -4.64
C PRO A 84 -2.93 1.00 -3.17
N GLN A 85 -3.07 1.96 -2.25
CA GLN A 85 -3.19 1.67 -0.82
C GLN A 85 -4.48 0.92 -0.49
N VAL A 86 -5.60 1.25 -1.15
CA VAL A 86 -6.86 0.50 -1.00
C VAL A 86 -6.65 -0.99 -1.31
N PHE A 87 -5.87 -1.29 -2.35
CA PHE A 87 -5.59 -2.67 -2.78
C PHE A 87 -4.45 -3.35 -2.02
N ARG A 88 -3.72 -2.67 -1.14
CA ARG A 88 -2.52 -3.22 -0.49
C ARG A 88 -2.81 -4.50 0.31
N GLY A 89 -3.89 -4.54 1.06
CA GLY A 89 -4.33 -5.74 1.80
C GLY A 89 -4.70 -6.88 0.85
N HIS A 90 -5.41 -6.56 -0.23
CA HIS A 90 -5.81 -7.52 -1.25
C HIS A 90 -4.59 -8.13 -1.97
N ILE A 91 -3.63 -7.29 -2.38
CA ILE A 91 -2.39 -7.75 -3.01
C ILE A 91 -1.65 -8.74 -2.11
N ALA A 92 -1.54 -8.44 -0.83
CA ALA A 92 -0.90 -9.34 0.13
C ALA A 92 -1.71 -10.62 0.33
N TRP A 93 -3.05 -10.58 0.28
CA TRP A 93 -3.85 -11.78 0.35
C TRP A 93 -3.73 -12.65 -0.91
N VAL A 94 -3.65 -12.05 -2.09
CA VAL A 94 -3.36 -12.79 -3.34
C VAL A 94 -2.02 -13.52 -3.23
N GLU A 95 -0.95 -12.88 -2.77
CA GLU A 95 0.35 -13.53 -2.58
C GLU A 95 0.31 -14.61 -1.49
N GLN A 96 -0.52 -14.44 -0.44
CA GLN A 96 -0.76 -15.50 0.54
C GLN A 96 -1.41 -16.71 -0.13
N VAL A 97 -2.45 -16.51 -0.95
CA VAL A 97 -3.13 -17.59 -1.68
C VAL A 97 -2.16 -18.31 -2.63
N LEU A 98 -1.31 -17.56 -3.34
CA LEU A 98 -0.28 -18.13 -4.22
C LEU A 98 0.74 -18.99 -3.48
N SER A 99 1.02 -18.69 -2.21
CA SER A 99 1.96 -19.44 -1.38
C SER A 99 1.34 -20.65 -0.67
N LEU A 100 0.00 -20.78 -0.68
CA LEU A 100 -0.68 -21.96 -0.13
C LEU A 100 -0.44 -23.21 -0.98
N PRO A 101 -0.36 -24.39 -0.36
CA PRO A 101 -0.37 -25.65 -1.10
C PRO A 101 -1.67 -25.81 -1.89
N ALA A 102 -1.62 -26.55 -2.99
CA ALA A 102 -2.82 -26.90 -3.74
C ALA A 102 -3.84 -27.63 -2.84
N GLY A 103 -5.11 -27.20 -2.87
CA GLY A 103 -6.18 -27.74 -2.04
C GLY A 103 -7.45 -26.90 -2.09
N GLU A 104 -8.49 -27.35 -1.39
CA GLU A 104 -9.81 -26.72 -1.42
C GLU A 104 -9.79 -25.26 -0.92
N HIS A 105 -9.03 -24.99 0.14
CA HIS A 105 -8.91 -23.63 0.69
C HIS A 105 -8.29 -22.66 -0.32
N ARG A 106 -7.18 -23.04 -0.97
CA ARG A 106 -6.56 -22.24 -2.05
C ARG A 106 -7.53 -22.03 -3.21
N ALA A 107 -8.16 -23.10 -3.68
CA ALA A 107 -9.09 -23.02 -4.81
C ALA A 107 -10.29 -22.11 -4.50
N ARG A 108 -10.86 -22.19 -3.29
CA ARG A 108 -11.94 -21.32 -2.82
C ARG A 108 -11.55 -19.84 -2.87
N TRP A 109 -10.36 -19.50 -2.36
CA TRP A 109 -9.89 -18.12 -2.36
C TRP A 109 -9.49 -17.61 -3.74
N ALA A 110 -8.84 -18.44 -4.56
CA ALA A 110 -8.56 -18.10 -5.96
C ALA A 110 -9.84 -17.80 -6.73
N GLN A 111 -10.90 -18.58 -6.54
CA GLN A 111 -12.20 -18.36 -7.16
C GLN A 111 -12.85 -17.03 -6.71
N ARG A 112 -12.81 -16.69 -5.41
CA ARG A 112 -13.32 -15.42 -4.89
C ARG A 112 -12.57 -14.21 -5.48
N ILE A 113 -11.24 -14.28 -5.51
CA ILE A 113 -10.39 -13.25 -6.10
C ILE A 113 -10.70 -13.10 -7.60
N ALA A 114 -10.83 -14.22 -8.34
CA ALA A 114 -11.17 -14.23 -9.76
C ALA A 114 -12.57 -13.64 -10.03
N ALA A 115 -13.50 -13.82 -9.09
CA ALA A 115 -14.85 -13.24 -9.13
C ALA A 115 -14.87 -11.72 -8.80
N GLY A 116 -13.74 -11.13 -8.41
CA GLY A 116 -13.62 -9.70 -8.09
C GLY A 116 -13.97 -9.34 -6.66
N GLU A 117 -13.95 -10.30 -5.72
CA GLU A 117 -14.05 -10.01 -4.30
C GLU A 117 -12.76 -9.34 -3.79
N LEU A 118 -12.91 -8.31 -2.97
CA LEU A 118 -11.82 -7.51 -2.43
C LEU A 118 -11.54 -7.88 -0.98
N VAL A 119 -10.25 -7.95 -0.61
CA VAL A 119 -9.81 -8.17 0.76
C VAL A 119 -9.12 -6.90 1.29
N GLY A 120 -9.62 -6.35 2.38
CA GLY A 120 -9.00 -5.25 3.13
C GLY A 120 -7.92 -5.74 4.09
N ASN A 121 -7.41 -4.82 4.91
CA ASN A 121 -6.35 -5.12 5.87
C ASN A 121 -6.70 -4.51 7.25
N ALA A 122 -6.59 -5.29 8.31
CA ALA A 122 -6.92 -4.89 9.68
C ALA A 122 -5.94 -5.49 10.71
N TRP A 123 -4.66 -5.10 10.65
CA TRP A 123 -3.63 -5.71 11.48
C TRP A 123 -3.32 -4.95 12.76
N SER A 124 -3.36 -3.61 12.73
CA SER A 124 -2.93 -2.78 13.84
C SER A 124 -4.04 -2.55 14.85
N GLU A 125 -3.64 -2.31 16.09
CA GLU A 125 -4.49 -1.87 17.18
C GLU A 125 -3.89 -0.61 17.79
N VAL A 126 -4.74 0.37 18.13
CA VAL A 126 -4.33 1.61 18.79
C VAL A 126 -4.79 1.55 20.25
N GLY A 127 -3.91 1.95 21.15
CA GLY A 127 -4.16 1.97 22.59
C GLY A 127 -2.95 1.50 23.37
N ASP A 128 -3.16 1.22 24.66
CA ASP A 128 -2.13 0.83 25.61
C ASP A 128 -1.74 -0.67 25.51
N GLY A 129 -2.00 -1.29 24.36
CA GLY A 129 -1.67 -2.69 24.10
C GLY A 129 -0.15 -2.94 24.17
N VAL A 130 0.24 -3.99 24.90
CA VAL A 130 1.65 -4.41 24.99
C VAL A 130 2.11 -4.91 23.62
N THR A 131 3.35 -4.53 23.24
CA THR A 131 4.00 -4.98 21.99
C THR A 131 3.87 -6.50 21.83
N GLY A 132 3.41 -6.95 20.65
CA GLY A 132 3.19 -8.37 20.36
C GLY A 132 1.96 -9.00 21.03
N ARG A 133 1.14 -8.24 21.75
CA ARG A 133 -0.11 -8.71 22.37
C ARG A 133 -1.34 -8.13 21.66
N GLN A 134 -1.94 -8.91 20.77
CA GLN A 134 -3.22 -8.57 20.14
C GLN A 134 -4.34 -8.62 21.21
N GLN A 135 -5.22 -7.60 21.21
CA GLN A 135 -6.41 -7.58 22.06
C GLN A 135 -7.62 -8.20 21.35
N THR A 136 -7.65 -8.17 20.03
CA THR A 136 -8.65 -8.88 19.22
C THR A 136 -8.52 -10.37 19.44
N LEU A 137 -9.63 -11.06 19.73
CA LEU A 137 -9.67 -12.47 20.07
C LEU A 137 -10.47 -13.26 19.05
N VAL A 138 -9.95 -14.44 18.70
CA VAL A 138 -10.68 -15.52 18.06
C VAL A 138 -11.02 -16.55 19.12
N THR A 139 -12.29 -16.93 19.23
CA THR A 139 -12.78 -17.97 20.15
C THR A 139 -13.60 -19.01 19.41
N THR A 140 -13.43 -20.29 19.79
CA THR A 140 -14.29 -21.36 19.29
C THR A 140 -15.05 -21.97 20.47
N ARG A 141 -16.38 -21.92 20.43
CA ARG A 141 -17.27 -22.46 21.47
C ARG A 141 -18.42 -23.23 20.83
N ALA A 142 -18.65 -24.44 21.27
CA ALA A 142 -19.74 -25.30 20.75
C ALA A 142 -19.74 -25.41 19.22
N GLY A 143 -18.59 -25.46 18.58
CA GLY A 143 -18.43 -25.56 17.12
C GLY A 143 -18.60 -24.25 16.35
N ARG A 144 -18.87 -23.13 17.01
CA ARG A 144 -18.94 -21.79 16.43
C ARG A 144 -17.63 -21.03 16.68
N THR A 145 -17.00 -20.56 15.61
CA THR A 145 -15.79 -19.72 15.69
C THR A 145 -16.16 -18.27 15.45
N THR A 146 -15.76 -17.38 16.37
CA THR A 146 -16.07 -15.96 16.31
C THR A 146 -14.85 -15.11 16.59
N VAL A 147 -14.88 -13.85 16.12
CA VAL A 147 -13.87 -12.85 16.36
C VAL A 147 -14.47 -11.61 16.97
N SER A 148 -13.81 -11.09 18.04
CA SER A 148 -14.20 -9.87 18.74
C SER A 148 -12.99 -8.99 19.01
N GLY A 149 -13.13 -7.68 18.80
CA GLY A 149 -12.08 -6.71 19.06
C GLY A 149 -12.25 -5.42 18.27
N ARG A 150 -11.22 -4.59 18.31
CA ARG A 150 -11.18 -3.32 17.59
C ARG A 150 -9.85 -3.14 16.89
N LYS A 151 -9.90 -2.82 15.60
CA LYS A 151 -8.74 -2.52 14.77
C LYS A 151 -8.76 -1.06 14.33
N TYR A 152 -7.58 -0.48 14.17
CA TYR A 152 -7.40 0.83 13.57
C TYR A 152 -6.23 0.78 12.58
N TYR A 153 -6.31 1.65 11.56
CA TYR A 153 -5.59 1.60 10.28
C TYR A 153 -6.08 0.42 9.42
N THR A 154 -7.42 0.30 9.24
CA THR A 154 -8.02 -0.78 8.47
C THR A 154 -8.13 -0.42 6.99
N THR A 155 -7.00 -0.07 6.40
CA THR A 155 -6.87 0.43 5.02
C THR A 155 -7.55 -0.51 4.02
N GLY A 156 -8.41 0.05 3.15
CA GLY A 156 -9.14 -0.69 2.12
C GLY A 156 -10.39 -1.43 2.61
N THR A 157 -10.53 -1.69 3.92
CA THR A 157 -11.62 -2.52 4.47
C THR A 157 -13.01 -1.95 4.18
N ILE A 158 -13.21 -0.63 4.17
CA ILE A 158 -14.50 0.01 3.90
C ILE A 158 -15.02 -0.23 2.47
N TYR A 159 -14.15 -0.64 1.55
CA TYR A 159 -14.48 -1.00 0.15
C TYR A 159 -14.61 -2.51 -0.05
N ALA A 160 -14.14 -3.29 0.91
CA ALA A 160 -13.88 -4.72 0.75
C ALA A 160 -15.09 -5.61 1.07
N ASP A 161 -15.06 -6.82 0.57
CA ASP A 161 -15.99 -7.91 0.92
C ASP A 161 -15.48 -8.64 2.16
N TRP A 162 -14.15 -8.75 2.29
CA TRP A 162 -13.43 -9.41 3.38
C TRP A 162 -12.35 -8.51 3.95
N THR A 163 -11.91 -8.78 5.16
CA THR A 163 -10.70 -8.16 5.72
C THR A 163 -9.79 -9.20 6.35
N ASP A 164 -8.50 -9.13 6.05
CA ASP A 164 -7.44 -9.91 6.67
C ASP A 164 -7.05 -9.22 7.98
N ALA A 165 -7.50 -9.78 9.11
CA ALA A 165 -7.27 -9.23 10.43
C ALA A 165 -6.29 -10.09 11.23
N THR A 166 -5.46 -9.47 12.07
CA THR A 166 -4.69 -10.19 13.08
C THR A 166 -5.50 -10.30 14.37
N ALA A 167 -5.38 -11.43 15.05
CA ALA A 167 -6.04 -11.67 16.31
C ALA A 167 -5.19 -12.62 17.17
N ARG A 168 -5.59 -12.81 18.41
CA ARG A 168 -5.05 -13.83 19.30
C ARG A 168 -6.06 -14.95 19.46
N ARG A 169 -5.63 -16.19 19.23
CA ARG A 169 -6.39 -17.40 19.54
C ARG A 169 -5.92 -17.94 20.87
N LEU A 170 -6.85 -18.19 21.80
CA LEU A 170 -6.57 -18.83 23.07
C LEU A 170 -6.80 -20.33 22.94
N ALA A 171 -5.82 -21.14 23.35
CA ALA A 171 -5.98 -22.55 23.50
C ALA A 171 -6.58 -22.91 24.88
N ASP A 172 -7.16 -24.13 25.01
CA ASP A 172 -7.79 -24.59 26.24
C ASP A 172 -6.82 -24.68 27.45
N ASP A 173 -5.51 -24.84 27.18
CA ASP A 173 -4.45 -24.84 28.18
C ASP A 173 -4.01 -23.45 28.63
N GLY A 174 -4.63 -22.38 28.13
CA GLY A 174 -4.31 -20.99 28.43
C GLY A 174 -3.15 -20.42 27.62
N THR A 175 -2.52 -21.20 26.74
CA THR A 175 -1.55 -20.68 25.78
C THR A 175 -2.24 -19.84 24.72
N SER A 176 -1.51 -18.92 24.10
CA SER A 176 -2.06 -18.07 23.05
C SER A 176 -1.10 -17.95 21.88
N GLU A 177 -1.66 -17.93 20.68
CA GLU A 177 -0.92 -17.67 19.45
C GLU A 177 -1.51 -16.48 18.70
N VAL A 178 -0.67 -15.80 17.91
CA VAL A 178 -1.14 -14.79 16.97
C VAL A 178 -1.59 -15.48 15.69
N VAL A 179 -2.80 -15.17 15.27
CA VAL A 179 -3.42 -15.70 14.05
C VAL A 179 -3.79 -14.58 13.09
N THR A 180 -3.96 -14.92 11.83
CA THR A 180 -4.72 -14.12 10.87
C THR A 180 -6.10 -14.74 10.68
N VAL A 181 -7.09 -13.90 10.45
CA VAL A 181 -8.47 -14.34 10.24
C VAL A 181 -9.12 -13.50 9.14
N LEU A 182 -9.75 -14.18 8.18
CA LEU A 182 -10.55 -13.52 7.15
C LEU A 182 -11.96 -13.29 7.69
N VAL A 183 -12.33 -12.02 7.81
CA VAL A 183 -13.61 -11.59 8.37
C VAL A 183 -14.47 -11.02 7.25
N PRO A 184 -15.72 -11.51 7.06
CA PRO A 184 -16.63 -10.90 6.11
C PRO A 184 -17.07 -9.53 6.64
N VAL A 185 -16.76 -8.46 5.88
CA VAL A 185 -16.94 -7.06 6.33
C VAL A 185 -18.40 -6.69 6.54
N ARG A 186 -19.32 -7.40 5.88
CA ARG A 186 -20.77 -7.15 5.97
C ARG A 186 -21.50 -8.11 6.91
N ALA A 187 -20.77 -8.93 7.66
CA ALA A 187 -21.37 -9.83 8.64
C ALA A 187 -22.00 -9.05 9.81
N ALA A 188 -22.98 -9.68 10.45
CA ALA A 188 -23.53 -9.15 11.70
C ALA A 188 -22.41 -9.03 12.75
N GLY A 189 -22.36 -7.89 13.46
CA GLY A 189 -21.31 -7.59 14.42
C GLY A 189 -20.05 -6.91 13.85
N ALA A 190 -19.89 -6.81 12.51
CA ALA A 190 -18.82 -6.06 11.89
C ALA A 190 -19.28 -4.62 11.56
N ALA A 191 -18.50 -3.61 11.99
CA ALA A 191 -18.77 -2.21 11.68
C ALA A 191 -17.47 -1.50 11.30
N VAL A 192 -17.47 -0.82 10.14
CA VAL A 192 -16.32 -0.06 9.61
C VAL A 192 -16.66 1.42 9.60
N SER A 193 -15.74 2.26 10.08
CA SER A 193 -15.87 3.71 10.10
C SER A 193 -14.85 4.37 9.18
N ASP A 194 -15.25 5.50 8.57
CA ASP A 194 -14.36 6.41 7.83
C ASP A 194 -13.94 7.53 8.78
N ASP A 195 -13.03 7.23 9.69
CA ASP A 195 -12.57 8.11 10.78
C ASP A 195 -11.06 8.37 10.76
N TRP A 196 -10.45 8.25 9.58
CA TRP A 196 -9.05 8.65 9.36
C TRP A 196 -8.92 10.18 9.38
N ASP A 197 -8.14 10.71 10.32
CA ASP A 197 -7.90 12.15 10.50
C ASP A 197 -6.52 12.62 10.00
N GLY A 198 -5.78 11.78 9.30
CA GLY A 198 -4.49 12.14 8.69
C GLY A 198 -4.66 13.17 7.58
N PHE A 199 -3.68 14.11 7.46
CA PHE A 199 -3.72 15.18 6.47
C PHE A 199 -3.55 14.71 5.00
N GLY A 200 -3.20 13.47 4.75
CA GLY A 200 -3.08 12.87 3.42
C GLY A 200 -3.53 11.42 3.40
N GLN A 201 -3.61 10.84 2.20
CA GLN A 201 -4.15 9.50 1.96
C GLN A 201 -5.57 9.36 2.55
N GLN A 202 -6.37 10.43 2.45
CA GLN A 202 -7.68 10.54 3.09
C GLN A 202 -8.73 9.64 2.47
N LEU A 203 -8.52 9.18 1.23
CA LEU A 203 -9.48 8.38 0.49
C LEU A 203 -9.12 6.88 0.44
N THR A 204 -8.20 6.44 1.29
CA THR A 204 -7.76 5.04 1.35
C THR A 204 -8.73 4.13 2.11
N GLY A 205 -9.76 4.71 2.75
CA GLY A 205 -10.65 3.97 3.63
C GLY A 205 -9.94 3.41 4.85
N THR A 206 -8.88 4.09 5.29
CA THR A 206 -8.23 3.82 6.57
C THR A 206 -9.14 4.33 7.68
N GLY A 207 -9.40 3.50 8.69
CA GLY A 207 -10.30 3.88 9.78
C GLY A 207 -10.39 2.77 10.82
N THR A 208 -11.48 2.79 11.58
CA THR A 208 -11.78 1.82 12.63
C THR A 208 -12.63 0.67 12.10
N LEU A 209 -12.26 -0.57 12.49
CA LEU A 209 -13.11 -1.76 12.39
C LEU A 209 -13.43 -2.25 13.80
N VAL A 210 -14.72 -2.37 14.11
CA VAL A 210 -15.22 -3.00 15.32
C VAL A 210 -15.77 -4.37 14.96
N LEU A 211 -15.40 -5.38 15.73
CA LEU A 211 -15.86 -6.75 15.61
C LEU A 211 -16.51 -7.15 16.95
N ASP A 212 -17.78 -7.51 16.90
CA ASP A 212 -18.57 -7.95 18.05
C ASP A 212 -19.17 -9.33 17.76
N ASP A 213 -18.48 -10.36 18.22
CA ASP A 213 -18.85 -11.77 18.07
C ASP A 213 -19.15 -12.18 16.60
N VAL A 214 -18.34 -11.66 15.67
CA VAL A 214 -18.49 -11.92 14.23
C VAL A 214 -18.12 -13.35 13.93
N GLU A 215 -19.05 -14.10 13.33
CA GLU A 215 -18.81 -15.49 12.93
C GLU A 215 -17.89 -15.58 11.72
N VAL A 216 -16.90 -16.49 11.80
CA VAL A 216 -15.91 -16.74 10.76
C VAL A 216 -15.77 -18.25 10.49
N ASP A 217 -15.38 -18.59 9.28
CA ASP A 217 -15.04 -19.96 8.94
C ASP A 217 -13.74 -20.37 9.67
N PRO A 218 -13.73 -21.48 10.42
CA PRO A 218 -12.51 -21.97 11.08
C PRO A 218 -11.33 -22.17 10.12
N ASP A 219 -11.60 -22.54 8.86
CA ASP A 219 -10.59 -22.71 7.81
C ASP A 219 -9.95 -21.38 7.37
N ASP A 220 -10.59 -20.26 7.65
CA ASP A 220 -10.10 -18.93 7.37
C ASP A 220 -9.30 -18.33 8.56
N VAL A 221 -9.01 -19.14 9.60
CA VAL A 221 -8.14 -18.81 10.74
C VAL A 221 -6.82 -19.56 10.62
N SER A 222 -5.72 -18.84 10.46
CA SER A 222 -4.39 -19.43 10.27
C SER A 222 -3.36 -18.85 11.23
N PRO A 223 -2.36 -19.63 11.70
CA PRO A 223 -1.24 -19.08 12.45
C PRO A 223 -0.56 -17.94 11.67
N PHE A 224 -0.19 -16.86 12.35
CA PHE A 224 0.53 -15.75 11.70
C PHE A 224 1.85 -16.21 11.08
N THR A 225 2.48 -17.21 11.65
CA THR A 225 3.71 -17.84 11.15
C THR A 225 3.54 -18.58 9.80
N ALA A 226 2.29 -18.84 9.38
CA ALA A 226 1.99 -19.44 8.09
C ALA A 226 1.87 -18.41 6.95
N ARG A 227 2.14 -17.13 7.23
CA ARG A 227 2.17 -16.09 6.20
C ARG A 227 3.38 -16.25 5.29
N PHE A 228 3.23 -15.82 4.03
CA PHE A 228 4.33 -15.82 3.08
C PHE A 228 5.48 -14.92 3.57
N ARG A 229 6.73 -15.33 3.35
CA ARG A 229 7.90 -14.76 4.01
C ARG A 229 8.25 -13.36 3.56
N TYR A 230 8.06 -13.03 2.28
CA TYR A 230 8.35 -11.71 1.68
C TYR A 230 7.23 -10.67 1.89
N GLN A 231 6.29 -10.92 2.79
CA GLN A 231 5.13 -10.03 2.99
C GLN A 231 5.51 -8.60 3.37
N THR A 232 6.55 -8.41 4.18
CA THR A 232 6.97 -7.08 4.65
C THR A 232 7.56 -6.27 3.50
N ALA A 233 8.42 -6.90 2.68
CA ALA A 233 8.96 -6.31 1.47
C ALA A 233 7.87 -6.00 0.44
N LEU A 234 6.87 -6.90 0.28
CA LEU A 234 5.73 -6.67 -0.60
C LEU A 234 4.88 -5.47 -0.14
N TYR A 235 4.53 -5.38 1.13
CA TYR A 235 3.81 -4.24 1.67
C TYR A 235 4.56 -2.93 1.44
N GLN A 236 5.89 -2.96 1.60
CA GLN A 236 6.73 -1.80 1.34
C GLN A 236 6.79 -1.47 -0.17
N LEU A 237 6.84 -2.47 -1.05
CA LEU A 237 6.82 -2.28 -2.51
C LEU A 237 5.58 -1.51 -2.97
N VAL A 238 4.40 -1.80 -2.43
CA VAL A 238 3.17 -1.05 -2.74
C VAL A 238 3.31 0.42 -2.33
N LEU A 239 3.87 0.69 -1.14
CA LEU A 239 4.11 2.08 -0.69
C LEU A 239 5.11 2.82 -1.58
N LEU A 240 6.14 2.13 -2.05
CA LEU A 240 7.11 2.69 -3.01
C LEU A 240 6.46 3.00 -4.36
N ALA A 241 5.56 2.14 -4.83
CA ALA A 241 4.79 2.39 -6.06
C ALA A 241 3.89 3.62 -5.91
N VAL A 242 3.26 3.83 -4.74
CA VAL A 242 2.51 5.06 -4.43
C VAL A 242 3.41 6.28 -4.52
N GLN A 243 4.59 6.26 -3.90
CA GLN A 243 5.56 7.36 -3.96
C GLN A 243 5.99 7.66 -5.41
N ALA A 244 6.34 6.64 -6.18
CA ALA A 244 6.75 6.82 -7.58
C ALA A 244 5.60 7.37 -8.45
N GLY A 245 4.37 6.93 -8.23
CA GLY A 245 3.20 7.48 -8.92
C GLY A 245 2.92 8.93 -8.57
N ILE A 246 3.09 9.32 -7.29
CA ILE A 246 3.01 10.72 -6.88
C ILE A 246 4.09 11.55 -7.59
N ALA A 247 5.33 11.08 -7.67
CA ALA A 247 6.40 11.77 -8.38
C ALA A 247 6.06 11.97 -9.87
N ALA A 248 5.51 10.95 -10.53
CA ALA A 248 5.05 11.04 -11.92
C ALA A 248 3.87 12.02 -12.09
N ALA A 249 2.93 12.07 -11.12
CA ALA A 249 1.84 13.04 -11.12
C ALA A 249 2.34 14.47 -10.91
N VAL A 250 3.33 14.67 -10.03
CA VAL A 250 3.98 15.98 -9.81
C VAL A 250 4.67 16.45 -11.09
N GLU A 251 5.43 15.60 -11.77
CA GLU A 251 6.08 15.92 -13.04
C GLU A 251 5.04 16.34 -14.11
N ARG A 252 3.99 15.53 -14.29
CA ARG A 252 2.89 15.82 -15.24
C ARG A 252 2.22 17.15 -14.92
N ASP A 253 1.84 17.38 -13.67
CA ASP A 253 1.12 18.57 -13.23
C ASP A 253 2.02 19.81 -13.32
N THR A 254 3.32 19.71 -12.97
CA THR A 254 4.32 20.77 -13.18
C THR A 254 4.38 21.18 -14.66
N GLY A 255 4.52 20.22 -15.56
CA GLY A 255 4.58 20.49 -17.00
C GLY A 255 3.29 21.14 -17.54
N ARG A 256 2.13 20.68 -17.08
CA ARG A 256 0.83 21.26 -17.45
C ARG A 256 0.71 22.71 -16.97
N GLU A 257 0.97 22.95 -15.70
CA GLU A 257 0.82 24.27 -15.07
C GLU A 257 1.82 25.29 -15.63
N VAL A 258 3.08 24.90 -15.84
CA VAL A 258 4.12 25.77 -16.43
C VAL A 258 3.77 26.13 -17.89
N ARG A 259 3.27 25.19 -18.70
CA ARG A 259 2.83 25.47 -20.07
C ARG A 259 1.62 26.39 -20.13
N ALA A 260 0.68 26.27 -19.21
CA ALA A 260 -0.52 27.10 -19.15
C ALA A 260 -0.24 28.53 -18.62
N ARG A 261 0.91 28.76 -17.99
CA ARG A 261 1.24 30.05 -17.37
C ARG A 261 1.58 31.11 -18.40
N THR A 262 0.80 32.19 -18.45
CA THR A 262 0.98 33.34 -19.36
C THR A 262 1.64 34.56 -18.69
N ARG A 263 1.64 34.61 -17.33
CA ARG A 263 2.23 35.71 -16.55
C ARG A 263 3.65 35.35 -16.13
N SER A 264 4.56 36.31 -16.21
CA SER A 264 5.95 36.21 -15.74
C SER A 264 6.26 37.29 -14.73
N TYR A 265 7.39 37.20 -14.05
CA TYR A 265 7.95 38.20 -13.20
C TYR A 265 9.00 39.02 -13.99
N THR A 266 9.19 40.31 -13.63
CA THR A 266 10.15 41.20 -14.30
C THR A 266 11.59 40.77 -14.13
N HIS A 267 11.90 40.00 -13.08
CA HIS A 267 13.21 39.40 -12.83
C HIS A 267 13.36 37.97 -13.39
N GLY A 268 12.35 37.47 -14.08
CA GLY A 268 12.46 36.22 -14.81
C GLY A 268 13.35 36.34 -16.04
N LEU A 269 13.92 35.23 -16.49
CA LEU A 269 14.88 35.20 -17.61
C LEU A 269 14.20 35.09 -18.99
N ALA A 270 12.88 34.93 -19.04
CA ALA A 270 12.11 34.87 -20.29
C ALA A 270 10.68 35.39 -20.11
N PRO A 271 10.03 35.87 -21.21
CA PRO A 271 8.65 36.35 -21.19
C PRO A 271 7.61 35.29 -20.78
N LEU A 272 7.90 34.01 -21.00
CA LEU A 272 7.03 32.89 -20.65
C LEU A 272 7.77 31.91 -19.75
N ALA A 273 7.12 31.44 -18.67
CA ALA A 273 7.70 30.51 -17.71
C ALA A 273 8.28 29.25 -18.37
N ARG A 274 7.62 28.72 -19.39
CA ARG A 274 8.09 27.55 -20.16
C ARG A 274 9.40 27.72 -20.93
N HIS A 275 9.91 28.95 -21.03
CA HIS A 275 11.19 29.31 -21.65
C HIS A 275 12.20 29.86 -20.66
N ASP A 276 11.81 30.02 -19.39
CA ASP A 276 12.68 30.52 -18.33
C ASP A 276 13.61 29.41 -17.88
N ALA A 277 14.92 29.64 -18.00
CA ALA A 277 15.93 28.65 -17.68
C ALA A 277 15.91 28.17 -16.20
N GLN A 278 15.53 29.05 -15.26
CA GLN A 278 15.40 28.69 -13.85
C GLN A 278 14.20 27.76 -13.63
N VAL A 279 13.03 28.07 -14.23
CA VAL A 279 11.84 27.21 -14.16
C VAL A 279 12.12 25.86 -14.81
N LEU A 280 12.80 25.84 -15.97
CA LEU A 280 13.17 24.60 -16.65
C LEU A 280 14.18 23.77 -15.83
N SER A 281 15.11 24.39 -15.11
CA SER A 281 16.04 23.68 -14.21
C SER A 281 15.29 22.97 -13.09
N VAL A 282 14.33 23.63 -12.43
CA VAL A 282 13.51 23.01 -11.37
C VAL A 282 12.63 21.90 -11.95
N ALA A 283 12.00 22.11 -13.10
CA ALA A 283 11.22 21.07 -13.77
C ALA A 283 12.08 19.83 -14.15
N GLY A 284 13.34 20.07 -14.55
CA GLY A 284 14.32 19.01 -14.82
C GLY A 284 14.68 18.20 -13.57
N GLU A 285 14.82 18.85 -12.41
CA GLU A 285 15.03 18.14 -11.13
C GLU A 285 13.82 17.28 -10.78
N ILE A 286 12.59 17.81 -10.90
CA ILE A 286 11.35 17.05 -10.67
C ILE A 286 11.29 15.82 -11.57
N SER A 287 11.56 15.98 -12.87
CA SER A 287 11.57 14.87 -13.84
C SER A 287 12.62 13.81 -13.49
N SER A 288 13.80 14.22 -13.05
CA SER A 288 14.87 13.31 -12.60
C SER A 288 14.47 12.51 -11.36
N ILE A 289 13.75 13.13 -10.43
CA ILE A 289 13.20 12.44 -9.25
C ILE A 289 12.13 11.42 -9.69
N ALA A 290 11.22 11.78 -10.59
CA ALA A 290 10.18 10.86 -11.09
C ALA A 290 10.80 9.65 -11.81
N PHE A 291 11.81 9.87 -12.65
CA PHE A 291 12.58 8.80 -13.30
C PHE A 291 13.24 7.87 -12.27
N THR A 292 13.95 8.45 -11.30
CA THR A 292 14.64 7.70 -10.25
C THR A 292 13.66 6.88 -9.42
N ALA A 293 12.50 7.45 -9.07
CA ALA A 293 11.48 6.78 -8.28
C ALA A 293 10.97 5.51 -8.99
N ARG A 294 10.64 5.60 -10.28
CA ARG A 294 10.20 4.44 -11.07
C ARG A 294 11.30 3.38 -11.19
N ALA A 295 12.55 3.79 -11.39
CA ALA A 295 13.69 2.87 -11.48
C ALA A 295 13.91 2.10 -10.17
N LEU A 296 13.80 2.77 -9.02
CA LEU A 296 13.92 2.16 -7.70
C LEU A 296 12.77 1.18 -7.40
N VAL A 297 11.53 1.51 -7.78
CA VAL A 297 10.39 0.59 -7.67
C VAL A 297 10.64 -0.68 -8.46
N ARG A 298 11.12 -0.57 -9.70
CA ARG A 298 11.43 -1.75 -10.53
C ARG A 298 12.54 -2.61 -9.91
N ALA A 299 13.61 -2.00 -9.41
CA ALA A 299 14.70 -2.72 -8.76
C ALA A 299 14.21 -3.44 -7.48
N ALA A 300 13.38 -2.78 -6.67
CA ALA A 300 12.74 -3.40 -5.50
C ALA A 300 11.79 -4.54 -5.91
N ALA A 301 10.96 -4.34 -6.95
CA ALA A 301 10.04 -5.36 -7.44
C ALA A 301 10.76 -6.61 -7.96
N GLN A 302 11.90 -6.47 -8.63
CA GLN A 302 12.75 -7.59 -9.05
C GLN A 302 13.23 -8.43 -7.86
N ALA A 303 13.66 -7.77 -6.79
CA ALA A 303 14.08 -8.47 -5.57
C ALA A 303 12.91 -9.18 -4.87
N VAL A 304 11.73 -8.53 -4.79
CA VAL A 304 10.53 -9.15 -4.21
C VAL A 304 10.03 -10.32 -5.08
N GLN A 305 10.13 -10.21 -6.42
CA GLN A 305 9.81 -11.31 -7.33
C GLN A 305 10.74 -12.51 -7.11
N ALA A 306 12.05 -12.28 -6.96
CA ALA A 306 13.00 -13.36 -6.66
C ALA A 306 12.67 -14.08 -5.34
N ALA A 307 12.20 -13.34 -4.32
CA ALA A 307 11.73 -13.94 -3.07
C ALA A 307 10.42 -14.75 -3.27
N ALA A 308 9.49 -14.25 -4.08
CA ALA A 308 8.28 -14.98 -4.45
C ALA A 308 8.60 -16.29 -5.21
N ASP A 309 9.55 -16.25 -6.13
CA ASP A 309 9.98 -17.42 -6.92
C ASP A 309 10.60 -18.52 -6.05
N THR A 310 11.20 -18.17 -4.90
CA THR A 310 11.80 -19.13 -3.97
C THR A 310 10.82 -19.64 -2.89
N ALA A 311 9.64 -19.04 -2.76
CA ALA A 311 8.67 -19.33 -1.69
C ALA A 311 8.23 -20.81 -1.63
N HIS A 312 8.28 -21.54 -2.76
CA HIS A 312 7.99 -22.98 -2.82
C HIS A 312 9.07 -23.87 -2.18
N ARG A 313 10.21 -23.29 -1.77
CA ARG A 313 11.33 -23.99 -1.10
C ARG A 313 11.72 -23.29 0.19
N PRO A 314 10.78 -23.18 1.16
CA PRO A 314 10.99 -22.38 2.37
C PRO A 314 12.17 -22.91 3.19
N GLY A 315 12.96 -21.98 3.75
CA GLY A 315 14.09 -22.28 4.63
C GLY A 315 15.36 -22.72 3.93
N THR A 316 15.41 -22.78 2.59
CA THR A 316 16.64 -22.98 1.85
C THR A 316 17.52 -21.73 1.88
N GLU A 317 18.83 -21.87 1.63
CA GLU A 317 19.73 -20.71 1.53
C GLU A 317 19.30 -19.74 0.42
N ALA A 318 18.83 -20.25 -0.72
CA ALA A 318 18.33 -19.43 -1.82
C ALA A 318 17.08 -18.62 -1.39
N ASP A 319 16.13 -19.22 -0.67
CA ASP A 319 14.97 -18.55 -0.14
C ASP A 319 15.36 -17.48 0.89
N ARG A 320 16.28 -17.79 1.83
CA ARG A 320 16.78 -16.82 2.80
C ARG A 320 17.46 -15.64 2.14
N ALA A 321 18.39 -15.89 1.21
CA ALA A 321 19.12 -14.85 0.50
C ALA A 321 18.17 -13.94 -0.31
N ALA A 322 17.17 -14.51 -1.00
CA ALA A 322 16.19 -13.74 -1.75
C ALA A 322 15.32 -12.85 -0.86
N ASN A 323 14.89 -13.36 0.31
CA ASN A 323 14.12 -12.57 1.28
C ASN A 323 14.96 -11.44 1.90
N VAL A 324 16.24 -11.69 2.24
CA VAL A 324 17.16 -10.64 2.71
C VAL A 324 17.31 -9.54 1.65
N GLU A 325 17.57 -9.93 0.39
CA GLU A 325 17.71 -8.97 -0.70
C GLU A 325 16.43 -8.15 -0.92
N ALA A 326 15.25 -8.77 -0.85
CA ALA A 326 13.96 -8.08 -0.97
C ALA A 326 13.77 -7.01 0.13
N GLU A 327 14.05 -7.34 1.39
CA GLU A 327 13.98 -6.38 2.50
C GLU A 327 14.99 -5.24 2.37
N ILE A 328 16.23 -5.55 1.95
CA ILE A 328 17.27 -4.52 1.80
C ILE A 328 16.94 -3.59 0.62
N ARG A 329 16.55 -4.11 -0.56
CA ARG A 329 16.22 -3.27 -1.71
C ARG A 329 15.00 -2.39 -1.48
N THR A 330 13.96 -2.91 -0.84
CA THR A 330 12.80 -2.09 -0.48
C THR A 330 13.16 -1.03 0.57
N ALA A 331 14.02 -1.35 1.55
CA ALA A 331 14.48 -0.38 2.53
C ALA A 331 15.35 0.73 1.90
N GLN A 332 16.29 0.37 1.01
CA GLN A 332 17.12 1.34 0.27
C GLN A 332 16.25 2.29 -0.58
N ALA A 333 15.28 1.75 -1.33
CA ALA A 333 14.34 2.54 -2.10
C ALA A 333 13.50 3.46 -1.19
N GLN A 334 13.04 2.97 -0.04
CA GLN A 334 12.29 3.77 0.92
C GLN A 334 13.10 4.97 1.43
N VAL A 335 14.35 4.76 1.81
CA VAL A 335 15.24 5.85 2.30
C VAL A 335 15.32 6.98 1.27
N VAL A 336 15.50 6.64 0.00
CA VAL A 336 15.62 7.64 -1.08
C VAL A 336 14.28 8.31 -1.37
N LEU A 337 13.19 7.53 -1.52
CA LEU A 337 11.90 8.06 -1.96
C LEU A 337 11.18 8.87 -0.88
N CYS A 338 11.32 8.52 0.40
CA CYS A 338 10.73 9.28 1.50
C CYS A 338 11.28 10.70 1.63
N GLU A 339 12.47 10.98 1.09
CA GLU A 339 13.06 12.31 1.02
C GLU A 339 12.74 12.99 -0.32
N SER A 340 13.03 12.32 -1.43
CA SER A 340 13.01 12.94 -2.76
C SER A 340 11.61 13.25 -3.27
N VAL A 341 10.59 12.40 -2.99
CA VAL A 341 9.24 12.61 -3.53
C VAL A 341 8.51 13.78 -2.86
N PRO A 342 8.49 13.94 -1.52
CA PRO A 342 7.98 15.16 -0.90
C PRO A 342 8.74 16.42 -1.36
N ARG A 343 10.06 16.32 -1.61
CA ARG A 343 10.87 17.40 -2.19
C ARG A 343 10.36 17.77 -3.59
N ALA A 344 10.13 16.82 -4.49
CA ALA A 344 9.56 17.08 -5.82
C ALA A 344 8.22 17.82 -5.72
N ALA A 345 7.34 17.37 -4.81
CA ALA A 345 6.05 18.02 -4.57
C ALA A 345 6.18 19.45 -4.00
N THR A 346 7.25 19.76 -3.29
CA THR A 346 7.59 21.13 -2.84
C THR A 346 8.09 21.97 -4.01
N LEU A 347 9.02 21.45 -4.81
CA LEU A 347 9.61 22.13 -5.97
C LEU A 347 8.58 22.52 -7.03
N LEU A 348 7.47 21.79 -7.15
CA LEU A 348 6.36 22.15 -8.03
C LEU A 348 5.88 23.58 -7.76
N PHE A 349 5.77 24.00 -6.49
CA PHE A 349 5.31 25.35 -6.14
C PHE A 349 6.33 26.41 -6.51
N ASP A 350 7.63 26.11 -6.51
CA ASP A 350 8.69 27.03 -6.92
C ASP A 350 8.59 27.37 -8.43
N THR A 351 8.00 26.50 -9.24
CA THR A 351 7.74 26.77 -10.68
C THR A 351 6.53 27.67 -10.91
N LEU A 352 5.63 27.85 -9.92
CA LEU A 352 4.30 28.46 -10.13
C LEU A 352 4.11 29.81 -9.39
N GLY A 353 4.75 30.00 -8.27
CA GLY A 353 4.49 31.12 -7.36
C GLY A 353 3.11 31.03 -6.67
N ALA A 354 2.61 32.15 -6.12
CA ALA A 354 1.44 32.20 -5.25
C ALA A 354 0.17 31.56 -5.86
N SER A 355 -0.04 31.63 -7.18
CA SER A 355 -1.21 31.00 -7.83
C SER A 355 -1.21 29.48 -7.76
N GLY A 356 -0.05 28.85 -7.54
CA GLY A 356 0.06 27.42 -7.31
C GLY A 356 -0.60 26.96 -6.01
N THR A 357 -0.75 27.84 -5.03
CA THR A 357 -1.35 27.52 -3.72
C THR A 357 -2.89 27.56 -3.72
N SER A 358 -3.53 27.76 -4.89
CA SER A 358 -4.98 27.78 -5.01
C SER A 358 -5.59 26.44 -4.59
N ARG A 359 -6.57 26.47 -3.66
CA ARG A 359 -7.30 25.26 -3.22
C ARG A 359 -7.98 24.53 -4.39
N ALA A 360 -8.50 25.28 -5.40
CA ALA A 360 -9.13 24.68 -6.56
C ALA A 360 -8.19 23.81 -7.42
N ARG A 361 -6.89 24.00 -7.32
CA ARG A 361 -5.88 23.17 -8.00
C ARG A 361 -5.50 21.94 -7.19
N ALA A 362 -5.67 21.98 -5.87
CA ALA A 362 -5.32 20.92 -4.92
C ALA A 362 -3.92 20.32 -5.15
N LEU A 363 -2.93 21.14 -5.57
CA LEU A 363 -1.57 20.67 -5.85
C LEU A 363 -0.84 20.21 -4.59
N ASP A 364 -1.25 20.73 -3.43
CA ASP A 364 -0.78 20.32 -2.10
C ASP A 364 -1.10 18.86 -1.78
N ARG A 365 -2.10 18.25 -2.45
CA ARG A 365 -2.43 16.83 -2.28
C ARG A 365 -1.21 15.92 -2.54
N HIS A 366 -0.35 16.30 -3.49
CA HIS A 366 0.84 15.52 -3.80
C HIS A 366 1.80 15.46 -2.61
N TRP A 367 2.06 16.61 -1.98
CA TRP A 367 2.92 16.67 -0.80
C TRP A 367 2.27 15.95 0.41
N ARG A 368 0.99 16.22 0.67
CA ARG A 368 0.25 15.61 1.77
C ARG A 368 0.24 14.09 1.66
N ASN A 369 -0.09 13.55 0.48
CA ASN A 369 -0.13 12.12 0.24
C ASN A 369 1.26 11.49 0.29
N ALA A 370 2.28 12.10 -0.33
CA ALA A 370 3.66 11.62 -0.27
C ALA A 370 4.19 11.58 1.17
N ARG A 371 3.94 12.64 1.96
CA ARG A 371 4.41 12.71 3.35
C ARG A 371 3.70 11.69 4.24
N THR A 372 2.41 11.46 4.03
CA THR A 372 1.65 10.46 4.78
C THR A 372 2.17 9.05 4.48
N VAL A 373 2.34 8.69 3.21
CA VAL A 373 2.90 7.38 2.82
C VAL A 373 4.32 7.19 3.36
N ALA A 374 5.17 8.24 3.32
CA ALA A 374 6.52 8.20 3.88
C ALA A 374 6.55 7.97 5.41
N SER A 375 5.44 8.24 6.10
CA SER A 375 5.33 8.07 7.56
C SER A 375 4.79 6.69 7.97
N HIS A 376 4.30 5.89 7.01
CA HIS A 376 3.68 4.60 7.30
C HIS A 376 4.64 3.64 8.04
N ASN A 377 5.89 3.57 7.58
CA ASN A 377 6.98 2.87 8.27
C ASN A 377 8.12 3.87 8.52
N PRO A 378 8.53 4.10 9.78
CA PRO A 378 9.53 5.13 10.10
C PRO A 378 10.86 4.91 9.37
N VAL A 379 11.22 5.84 8.48
CA VAL A 379 12.40 5.74 7.61
C VAL A 379 13.71 5.71 8.40
N ILE A 380 13.76 6.32 9.58
CA ILE A 380 14.95 6.33 10.46
C ILE A 380 15.42 4.93 10.83
N TYR A 381 14.48 3.99 11.02
CA TYR A 381 14.85 2.59 11.29
C TYR A 381 15.35 1.89 10.05
N LYS A 382 14.85 2.25 8.86
CA LYS A 382 15.32 1.69 7.59
C LYS A 382 16.72 2.16 7.23
N GLN A 383 17.05 3.43 7.49
CA GLN A 383 18.43 3.94 7.35
C GLN A 383 19.41 3.14 8.19
N ARG A 384 19.07 2.88 9.47
CA ARG A 384 19.90 2.06 10.37
C ARG A 384 20.07 0.62 9.86
N ILE A 385 18.97 -0.02 9.42
CA ILE A 385 19.00 -1.38 8.89
C ILE A 385 19.91 -1.47 7.66
N VAL A 386 19.75 -0.55 6.70
CA VAL A 386 20.59 -0.50 5.48
C VAL A 386 22.06 -0.24 5.83
N GLY A 387 22.33 0.65 6.78
CA GLY A 387 23.69 0.95 7.25
C GLY A 387 24.33 -0.26 7.92
N ASP A 388 23.63 -0.95 8.79
CA ASP A 388 24.12 -2.13 9.50
C ASP A 388 24.38 -3.31 8.54
N TRP A 389 23.49 -3.54 7.58
CA TRP A 389 23.72 -4.48 6.49
C TRP A 389 24.99 -4.13 5.68
N SER A 390 25.13 -2.86 5.28
CA SER A 390 26.26 -2.42 4.43
C SER A 390 27.62 -2.52 5.12
N VAL A 391 27.65 -2.29 6.43
CA VAL A 391 28.92 -2.26 7.21
C VAL A 391 29.25 -3.60 7.85
N ASN A 392 28.25 -4.26 8.42
CA ASN A 392 28.42 -5.44 9.27
C ASN A 392 27.86 -6.72 8.64
N GLY A 393 27.07 -6.63 7.57
CA GLY A 393 26.37 -7.77 6.98
C GLY A 393 25.21 -8.29 7.84
N THR A 394 24.72 -7.48 8.81
CA THR A 394 23.64 -7.89 9.69
C THR A 394 22.33 -7.98 8.89
N GLU A 395 21.68 -9.15 8.89
CA GLU A 395 20.42 -9.35 8.17
C GLU A 395 19.30 -8.48 8.73
N PRO A 396 18.38 -7.99 7.85
CA PRO A 396 17.24 -7.20 8.25
C PRO A 396 16.23 -8.05 9.04
N PRO A 397 15.45 -7.44 9.95
CA PRO A 397 14.30 -8.12 10.53
C PRO A 397 13.21 -8.29 9.49
N PHE A 398 12.54 -9.46 9.46
CA PHE A 398 11.46 -9.76 8.54
C PHE A 398 10.07 -9.40 9.08
N VAL A 399 9.94 -9.21 10.40
CA VAL A 399 8.69 -8.81 11.07
C VAL A 399 9.04 -7.87 12.22
N TRP A 400 8.15 -6.91 12.48
CA TRP A 400 8.21 -6.04 13.66
C TRP A 400 6.81 -5.77 14.20
N ASP A 401 6.74 -5.54 15.51
CA ASP A 401 5.51 -5.23 16.22
C ASP A 401 5.47 -3.76 16.66
N VAL A 402 4.26 -3.25 16.85
CA VAL A 402 3.98 -1.91 17.38
C VAL A 402 3.18 -2.06 18.67
N GLY A 403 3.54 -1.27 19.68
CA GLY A 403 2.84 -1.27 20.96
C GLY A 403 3.69 -0.69 22.07
N THR A 404 3.20 -0.76 23.30
CA THR A 404 3.89 -0.30 24.50
C THR A 404 4.85 -1.39 25.00
N HIS A 405 6.11 -1.06 25.25
CA HIS A 405 7.06 -2.00 25.85
C HIS A 405 6.59 -2.44 27.25
N ALA A 406 6.62 -3.74 27.53
CA ALA A 406 6.19 -4.28 28.81
C ALA A 406 6.99 -3.74 30.03
N SER A 407 8.21 -3.22 29.79
CA SER A 407 9.06 -2.57 30.80
C SER A 407 8.74 -1.09 31.03
N VAL A 408 7.83 -0.50 30.21
CA VAL A 408 7.42 0.89 30.34
C VAL A 408 6.03 0.91 30.94
N ASP A 409 5.88 1.48 32.15
CA ASP A 409 4.57 1.74 32.73
C ASP A 409 3.93 2.96 32.04
N PRO A 410 2.85 2.78 31.26
CA PRO A 410 2.20 3.88 30.55
C PRO A 410 1.65 4.96 31.51
N ALA A 411 1.28 4.57 32.74
CA ALA A 411 0.79 5.51 33.75
C ALA A 411 1.92 6.40 34.28
N ALA A 412 3.12 5.84 34.46
CA ALA A 412 4.30 6.60 34.88
C ALA A 412 4.77 7.62 33.82
N VAL A 413 4.69 7.26 32.53
CA VAL A 413 5.01 8.16 31.42
C VAL A 413 4.03 9.35 31.36
N ARG A 414 2.72 9.10 31.43
CA ARG A 414 1.68 10.16 31.45
C ARG A 414 1.79 11.07 32.67
N ALA A 415 2.19 10.54 33.83
CA ALA A 415 2.40 11.32 35.05
C ALA A 415 3.61 12.30 34.90
N GLN A 416 4.65 11.89 34.16
CA GLN A 416 5.80 12.75 33.87
C GLN A 416 5.45 13.88 32.88
N GLU A 417 4.62 13.59 31.86
CA GLU A 417 4.17 14.60 30.88
C GLU A 417 3.17 15.59 31.49
N GLY A 418 2.28 15.14 32.38
CA GLY A 418 1.33 16.01 33.08
C GLY A 418 1.94 16.91 34.15
N GLY A 419 3.19 16.64 34.58
CA GLY A 419 3.93 17.46 35.54
C GLY A 419 4.72 18.62 34.91
N ALA A 420 4.89 18.64 33.60
CA ALA A 420 5.66 19.68 32.87
C ALA A 420 4.82 20.91 32.45
N THR A 421 3.53 20.95 32.77
CA THR A 421 2.59 22.04 32.44
C THR A 421 2.12 22.75 33.73
N ARG A 422 3.07 23.18 34.60
CA ARG A 422 2.75 24.17 35.65
C ARG A 422 3.79 25.27 35.68
#